data_43f3f4086b400f04bf2dbc8e02d884c1
#
_entry.id   43f3f4086b400f04bf2dbc8e02d884c1
#
_cell.length_a   1.000
_cell.length_b   1.000
_cell.length_c   1.000
_cell.angle_alpha   90.00
_cell.angle_beta   90.00
_cell.angle_gamma   90.00
#
_symmetry.space_group_name_H-M   'P 1'
#
loop_
_entity.id
_entity.type
_entity.pdbx_description
1 polymer ?
#
loop_
_entity_poly.entity_id
_entity_poly.type
_entity_poly.pdbx_seq_one_letter_code
_entity_poly.pdbx_strand_id
1 'polypeptide(L)'
;MSGVADFIRKEENHERQLAEFMQWEYVLEQEKGSAYDFVAKDTSKIEAKFDWDSIKTGNHYLEFAQTNDNKATWVPSGFALSADEADYWVVINEDWLRMYRMDHLQAFIKESRSGFKVKETRSGINHNQPGQFSNAYIIPFIYLDEVCFMKIPSPIARNHS
;
A
#
# COMPACT_ATOMS: atom_id res chain seq x y z
N MET A 1 22.77 14.65 -3.45
CA MET A 1 22.22 13.62 -3.02
C MET A 1 20.96 13.71 -2.62
N SER A 2 20.28 13.09 -2.60
CA SER A 2 19.10 13.25 -2.15
C SER A 2 18.43 11.99 -2.00
N GLY A 3 18.51 11.37 -0.85
CA GLY A 3 17.83 10.15 -0.52
C GLY A 3 16.34 10.23 -0.79
N VAL A 4 15.73 11.40 -0.54
CA VAL A 4 14.30 11.61 -0.80
C VAL A 4 13.99 11.56 -2.29
N ALA A 5 14.75 12.28 -3.12
CA ALA A 5 14.53 12.28 -4.57
C ALA A 5 14.77 10.90 -5.18
N ASP A 6 15.77 10.17 -4.70
CA ASP A 6 16.04 8.81 -5.17
C ASP A 6 14.94 7.84 -4.78
N PHE A 7 14.40 7.97 -3.58
CA PHE A 7 13.28 7.15 -3.11
C PHE A 7 12.06 7.36 -4.00
N ILE A 8 11.66 8.60 -4.25
CA ILE A 8 10.51 8.93 -5.08
C ILE A 8 10.67 8.37 -6.49
N ARG A 9 11.88 8.50 -7.07
CA ARG A 9 12.16 7.99 -8.41
C ARG A 9 12.02 6.47 -8.49
N LYS A 10 12.50 5.75 -7.48
CA LYS A 10 12.40 4.29 -7.43
C LYS A 10 10.95 3.85 -7.33
N GLU A 11 10.17 4.51 -6.48
CA GLU A 11 8.75 4.21 -6.34
C GLU A 11 8.00 4.46 -7.66
N GLU A 12 8.24 5.58 -8.32
CA GLU A 12 7.63 5.86 -9.61
C GLU A 12 8.02 4.84 -10.67
N ASN A 13 9.27 4.40 -10.67
CA ASN A 13 9.73 3.38 -11.61
C ASN A 13 9.02 2.04 -11.39
N HIS A 14 8.85 1.64 -10.14
CA HIS A 14 8.11 0.43 -9.81
C HIS A 14 6.65 0.55 -10.25
N GLU A 15 6.04 1.68 -10.00
CA GLU A 15 4.66 1.92 -10.38
C GLU A 15 4.49 1.89 -11.91
N ARG A 16 5.42 2.49 -12.65
CA ARG A 16 5.39 2.47 -14.12
C ARG A 16 5.58 1.06 -14.69
N GLN A 17 6.49 0.29 -14.11
CA GLN A 17 6.70 -1.10 -14.49
C GLN A 17 5.45 -1.94 -14.24
N LEU A 18 4.78 -1.71 -13.13
CA LEU A 18 3.55 -2.40 -12.79
C LEU A 18 2.44 -2.03 -13.78
N ALA A 19 2.29 -0.74 -14.08
CA ALA A 19 1.29 -0.27 -15.04
C ALA A 19 1.51 -0.93 -16.41
N GLU A 20 2.75 -1.00 -16.87
CA GLU A 20 3.08 -1.62 -18.15
C GLU A 20 2.75 -3.12 -18.14
N PHE A 21 3.17 -3.84 -17.10
CA PHE A 21 2.93 -5.28 -17.00
C PHE A 21 1.44 -5.61 -16.96
N MET A 22 0.67 -4.88 -16.17
CA MET A 22 -0.76 -5.12 -15.98
C MET A 22 -1.62 -4.45 -17.05
N GLN A 23 -1.01 -3.61 -17.89
CA GLN A 23 -1.72 -2.78 -18.87
C GLN A 23 -2.75 -1.86 -18.23
N TRP A 24 -2.36 -1.26 -17.12
CA TRP A 24 -3.14 -0.24 -16.43
C TRP A 24 -2.63 1.14 -16.79
N GLU A 25 -3.51 2.14 -16.74
CA GLU A 25 -3.11 3.53 -16.89
C GLU A 25 -2.54 4.04 -15.56
N TYR A 26 -1.33 4.61 -15.60
CA TYR A 26 -0.70 5.19 -14.43
C TYR A 26 -1.22 6.60 -14.19
N VAL A 27 -1.70 6.87 -12.98
CA VAL A 27 -2.20 8.19 -12.60
C VAL A 27 -1.04 9.02 -12.08
N LEU A 28 -0.74 10.13 -12.77
CA LEU A 28 0.35 11.02 -12.38
C LEU A 28 0.01 11.70 -11.05
N GLU A 29 1.05 11.99 -10.27
CA GLU A 29 0.89 12.56 -8.93
C GLU A 29 0.05 13.83 -8.94
N GLN A 30 0.28 14.71 -9.91
CA GLN A 30 -0.46 15.96 -9.99
C GLN A 30 -1.93 15.78 -10.38
N GLU A 31 -2.30 14.61 -10.90
CA GLU A 31 -3.68 14.29 -11.25
C GLU A 31 -4.39 13.55 -10.13
N LYS A 32 -3.64 13.11 -9.13
CA LYS A 32 -4.21 12.39 -8.01
C LYS A 32 -4.93 13.35 -7.09
N GLY A 33 -6.21 13.47 -7.24
CA GLY A 33 -7.02 14.05 -6.17
C GLY A 33 -7.39 13.02 -5.13
N SER A 34 -6.83 11.80 -5.20
CA SER A 34 -7.39 10.67 -4.49
C SER A 34 -6.36 9.60 -4.19
N ALA A 35 -6.79 8.57 -3.54
CA ALA A 35 -5.97 7.50 -3.03
C ALA A 35 -5.99 6.29 -3.96
N TYR A 36 -5.60 6.47 -5.20
CA TYR A 36 -5.36 5.37 -6.13
C TYR A 36 -4.26 5.73 -7.12
N ASP A 37 -3.55 4.71 -7.61
CA ASP A 37 -2.38 4.89 -8.46
C ASP A 37 -2.63 4.53 -9.92
N PHE A 38 -3.62 3.71 -10.22
CA PHE A 38 -3.86 3.19 -11.56
C PHE A 38 -5.34 3.10 -11.88
N VAL A 39 -5.63 3.10 -13.19
CA VAL A 39 -6.98 2.85 -13.71
C VAL A 39 -6.88 1.69 -14.71
N ALA A 40 -7.67 0.66 -14.52
CA ALA A 40 -7.75 -0.47 -15.43
C ALA A 40 -8.61 -0.15 -16.65
N LYS A 41 -8.60 -1.04 -17.66
CA LYS A 41 -9.37 -0.83 -18.88
C LYS A 41 -10.88 -0.75 -18.64
N ASP A 42 -11.38 -1.42 -17.63
CA ASP A 42 -12.79 -1.37 -17.22
C ASP A 42 -13.11 -0.17 -16.32
N THR A 43 -12.19 0.76 -16.20
CA THR A 43 -12.26 1.96 -15.37
C THR A 43 -12.12 1.72 -13.86
N SER A 44 -11.82 0.50 -13.43
CA SER A 44 -11.56 0.21 -12.02
C SER A 44 -10.35 0.98 -11.52
N LYS A 45 -10.44 1.50 -10.31
CA LYS A 45 -9.38 2.27 -9.66
C LYS A 45 -8.58 1.36 -8.73
N ILE A 46 -7.27 1.45 -8.80
CA ILE A 46 -6.36 0.51 -8.15
C ILE A 46 -5.33 1.27 -7.35
N GLU A 47 -5.19 0.91 -6.08
CA GLU A 47 -4.11 1.37 -5.22
C GLU A 47 -3.12 0.24 -5.01
N ALA A 48 -1.83 0.50 -5.19
CA ALA A 48 -0.78 -0.51 -5.02
C ALA A 48 0.20 -0.13 -3.92
N LYS A 49 0.61 -1.12 -3.14
CA LYS A 49 1.61 -0.98 -2.09
C LYS A 49 2.77 -1.94 -2.35
N PHE A 50 3.96 -1.39 -2.41
CA PHE A 50 5.20 -2.16 -2.52
C PHE A 50 5.70 -2.43 -1.12
N ASP A 51 5.39 -3.60 -0.61
CA ASP A 51 5.70 -3.99 0.77
C ASP A 51 6.87 -4.98 0.77
N TRP A 52 8.06 -4.45 0.50
CA TRP A 52 9.27 -5.26 0.36
C TRP A 52 9.64 -6.02 1.63
N ASP A 53 9.41 -5.40 2.78
CA ASP A 53 9.76 -6.02 4.06
C ASP A 53 8.87 -7.21 4.41
N SER A 54 7.72 -7.32 3.76
CA SER A 54 6.79 -8.42 4.00
C SER A 54 7.36 -9.80 3.64
N ILE A 55 8.39 -9.86 2.81
CA ILE A 55 9.11 -11.10 2.53
C ILE A 55 9.73 -11.66 3.79
N LYS A 56 10.34 -10.81 4.60
CA LYS A 56 11.02 -11.22 5.84
C LYS A 56 10.04 -11.54 6.95
N THR A 57 8.96 -10.77 7.03
CA THR A 57 8.02 -10.86 8.14
C THR A 57 6.87 -11.82 7.90
N GLY A 58 6.52 -12.05 6.63
CA GLY A 58 5.31 -12.79 6.28
C GLY A 58 4.03 -12.03 6.53
N ASN A 59 4.13 -10.74 6.83
CA ASN A 59 2.99 -9.90 7.21
C ASN A 59 2.90 -8.68 6.30
N HIS A 60 1.66 -8.25 6.03
CA HIS A 60 1.40 -6.98 5.37
C HIS A 60 1.22 -5.88 6.42
N TYR A 61 1.86 -4.75 6.18
CA TYR A 61 1.72 -3.53 6.98
C TYR A 61 0.60 -2.70 6.34
N LEU A 62 -0.59 -2.74 6.94
CA LEU A 62 -1.77 -2.08 6.39
C LEU A 62 -2.05 -0.80 7.18
N GLU A 63 -1.51 0.30 6.68
CA GLU A 63 -1.65 1.60 7.33
C GLU A 63 -3.10 2.09 7.27
N PHE A 64 -3.61 2.60 8.39
CA PHE A 64 -4.97 3.12 8.44
C PHE A 64 -5.08 4.52 9.02
N ALA A 65 -4.04 5.04 9.67
CA ALA A 65 -4.07 6.39 10.24
C ALA A 65 -2.68 6.98 10.33
N GLN A 66 -2.60 8.29 10.26
CA GLN A 66 -1.35 9.02 10.45
C GLN A 66 -1.57 10.30 11.24
N THR A 67 -0.50 10.81 11.81
CA THR A 67 -0.49 12.08 12.51
C THR A 67 0.76 12.88 12.13
N ASN A 68 0.63 14.20 12.07
CA ASN A 68 1.75 15.11 11.82
C ASN A 68 1.99 16.05 12.99
N ASP A 69 1.20 15.95 14.05
CA ASP A 69 1.25 16.85 15.19
C ASP A 69 1.53 16.12 16.50
N ASN A 70 2.42 15.15 16.43
CA ASN A 70 2.88 14.38 17.59
C ASN A 70 1.73 13.69 18.33
N LYS A 71 0.84 13.04 17.57
CA LYS A 71 -0.27 12.23 18.06
C LYS A 71 -1.44 13.03 18.68
N ALA A 72 -1.43 14.35 18.50
CA ALA A 72 -2.56 15.15 18.97
C ALA A 72 -3.81 14.94 18.11
N THR A 73 -3.61 14.76 16.79
CA THR A 73 -4.69 14.53 15.83
C THR A 73 -4.31 13.40 14.89
N TRP A 74 -5.17 12.39 14.80
CA TRP A 74 -5.02 11.28 13.85
C TRP A 74 -6.03 11.43 12.73
N VAL A 75 -5.55 11.24 11.48
CA VAL A 75 -6.40 11.28 10.28
C VAL A 75 -6.31 9.97 9.53
N PRO A 76 -7.36 9.59 8.78
CA PRO A 76 -7.29 8.38 7.95
C PRO A 76 -6.15 8.48 6.93
N SER A 77 -5.47 7.38 6.72
CA SER A 77 -4.40 7.30 5.72
C SER A 77 -4.30 5.87 5.17
N GLY A 78 -3.50 5.71 4.13
CA GLY A 78 -3.28 4.40 3.53
C GLY A 78 -4.58 3.71 3.16
N PHE A 79 -4.80 2.53 3.72
CA PHE A 79 -5.98 1.73 3.43
C PHE A 79 -7.29 2.47 3.76
N ALA A 80 -7.34 3.14 4.90
CA ALA A 80 -8.56 3.84 5.32
C ALA A 80 -8.90 4.99 4.36
N LEU A 81 -7.89 5.62 3.76
CA LEU A 81 -8.10 6.67 2.76
C LEU A 81 -8.55 6.08 1.42
N SER A 82 -7.91 4.98 0.99
CA SER A 82 -8.20 4.35 -0.31
C SER A 82 -9.51 3.58 -0.33
N ALA A 83 -10.01 3.17 0.82
CA ALA A 83 -11.13 2.26 0.93
C ALA A 83 -12.41 2.75 0.25
N ASP A 84 -12.65 4.06 0.24
CA ASP A 84 -13.85 4.64 -0.36
C ASP A 84 -13.66 4.98 -1.85
N GLU A 85 -12.43 4.98 -2.35
CA GLU A 85 -12.15 5.45 -3.71
C GLU A 85 -11.61 4.37 -4.64
N ALA A 86 -10.81 3.43 -4.12
CA ALA A 86 -10.22 2.39 -4.94
C ALA A 86 -11.13 1.15 -4.98
N ASP A 87 -11.15 0.49 -6.13
CA ASP A 87 -11.89 -0.77 -6.31
C ASP A 87 -11.04 -1.97 -5.93
N TYR A 88 -9.72 -1.84 -6.04
CA TYR A 88 -8.77 -2.91 -5.74
C TYR A 88 -7.59 -2.38 -4.94
N TRP A 89 -7.12 -3.24 -4.05
CA TRP A 89 -5.90 -3.04 -3.28
C TRP A 89 -4.89 -4.09 -3.71
N VAL A 90 -3.69 -3.67 -4.10
CA VAL A 90 -2.65 -4.56 -4.58
C VAL A 90 -1.45 -4.47 -3.66
N VAL A 91 -0.94 -5.62 -3.23
CA VAL A 91 0.26 -5.71 -2.40
C VAL A 91 1.32 -6.48 -3.17
N ILE A 92 2.49 -5.88 -3.31
CA ILE A 92 3.57 -6.44 -4.10
C ILE A 92 4.81 -6.57 -3.23
N ASN A 93 5.42 -7.75 -3.25
CA ASN A 93 6.78 -7.94 -2.78
C ASN A 93 7.59 -8.64 -3.88
N GLU A 94 8.80 -9.09 -3.58
CA GLU A 94 9.65 -9.73 -4.59
C GLU A 94 9.11 -11.10 -5.05
N ASP A 95 8.31 -11.77 -4.21
CA ASP A 95 7.78 -13.10 -4.52
C ASP A 95 6.42 -13.05 -5.21
N TRP A 96 5.53 -12.19 -4.73
CA TRP A 96 4.13 -12.25 -5.12
C TRP A 96 3.53 -10.88 -5.36
N LEU A 97 2.60 -10.84 -6.31
CA LEU A 97 1.62 -9.78 -6.45
C LEU A 97 0.28 -10.34 -5.98
N ARG A 98 -0.30 -9.73 -4.96
CA ARG A 98 -1.60 -10.09 -4.42
C ARG A 98 -2.59 -8.98 -4.68
N MET A 99 -3.74 -9.31 -5.23
CA MET A 99 -4.78 -8.34 -5.56
C MET A 99 -6.05 -8.69 -4.80
N TYR A 100 -6.62 -7.70 -4.14
CA TYR A 100 -7.83 -7.83 -3.33
C TYR A 100 -8.91 -6.91 -3.86
N ARG A 101 -10.14 -7.41 -3.89
CA ARG A 101 -11.28 -6.52 -4.09
C ARG A 101 -11.44 -5.69 -2.83
N MET A 102 -11.60 -4.38 -2.99
CA MET A 102 -11.63 -3.47 -1.85
C MET A 102 -12.79 -3.78 -0.90
N ASP A 103 -13.96 -4.07 -1.45
CA ASP A 103 -15.14 -4.40 -0.63
C ASP A 103 -14.93 -5.67 0.20
N HIS A 104 -14.31 -6.69 -0.38
CA HIS A 104 -14.03 -7.95 0.33
C HIS A 104 -12.95 -7.72 1.41
N LEU A 105 -11.92 -6.95 1.08
CA LEU A 105 -10.86 -6.66 2.04
C LEU A 105 -11.38 -5.84 3.22
N GLN A 106 -12.22 -4.83 2.94
CA GLN A 106 -12.85 -4.04 3.99
C GLN A 106 -13.68 -4.91 4.94
N ALA A 107 -14.49 -5.82 4.40
CA ALA A 107 -15.30 -6.72 5.22
C ALA A 107 -14.43 -7.61 6.10
N PHE A 108 -13.35 -8.15 5.53
CA PHE A 108 -12.41 -8.99 6.26
C PHE A 108 -11.76 -8.22 7.41
N ILE A 109 -11.27 -7.00 7.14
CA ILE A 109 -10.65 -6.15 8.16
C ILE A 109 -11.64 -5.83 9.27
N LYS A 110 -12.85 -5.44 8.92
CA LYS A 110 -13.88 -5.08 9.88
C LYS A 110 -14.22 -6.23 10.84
N GLU A 111 -14.28 -7.46 10.31
CA GLU A 111 -14.60 -8.64 11.10
C GLU A 111 -13.43 -9.11 11.96
N SER A 112 -12.20 -8.91 11.49
CA SER A 112 -11.01 -9.54 12.08
C SER A 112 -10.11 -8.59 12.83
N ARG A 113 -10.30 -7.27 12.71
CA ARG A 113 -9.34 -6.27 13.20
C ARG A 113 -9.05 -6.35 14.70
N SER A 114 -9.98 -6.85 15.49
CA SER A 114 -9.77 -6.98 16.95
C SER A 114 -8.69 -8.02 17.29
N GLY A 115 -8.41 -8.94 16.37
CA GLY A 115 -7.36 -9.94 16.52
C GLY A 115 -6.03 -9.54 15.90
N PHE A 116 -5.95 -8.38 15.25
CA PHE A 116 -4.72 -7.96 14.60
C PHE A 116 -3.88 -7.12 15.54
N LYS A 117 -2.56 -7.30 15.43
CA LYS A 117 -1.61 -6.44 16.10
C LYS A 117 -1.59 -5.07 15.41
N VAL A 118 -1.58 -4.01 16.21
CA VAL A 118 -1.44 -2.64 15.71
C VAL A 118 -0.03 -2.18 16.01
N LYS A 119 0.63 -1.63 15.01
CA LYS A 119 1.98 -1.10 15.15
C LYS A 119 1.99 0.40 14.84
N GLU A 120 2.58 1.18 15.74
CA GLU A 120 2.86 2.58 15.52
C GLU A 120 4.31 2.75 15.08
N THR A 121 4.53 3.47 14.00
CA THR A 121 5.88 3.74 13.51
C THR A 121 6.01 5.21 13.14
N ARG A 122 7.24 5.71 13.15
CA ARG A 122 7.51 7.02 12.57
C ARG A 122 7.25 6.95 11.07
N SER A 123 6.53 7.93 10.56
CA SER A 123 6.14 7.96 9.16
C SER A 123 6.89 9.05 8.41
N GLY A 124 6.64 9.10 7.10
CA GLY A 124 7.26 10.05 6.22
C GLY A 124 8.50 9.50 5.54
N ILE A 125 8.85 10.10 4.42
CA ILE A 125 10.02 9.72 3.62
C ILE A 125 11.29 9.88 4.42
N ASN A 126 11.32 10.93 5.24
CA ASN A 126 12.41 11.19 6.15
C ASN A 126 11.97 10.89 7.57
N HIS A 127 12.35 9.73 8.07
CA HIS A 127 11.98 9.26 9.42
C HIS A 127 12.47 10.17 10.55
N ASN A 128 13.16 11.27 10.22
CA ASN A 128 13.62 12.25 11.19
C ASN A 128 12.64 13.41 11.39
N GLN A 129 11.51 13.43 10.69
CA GLN A 129 10.52 14.47 10.91
C GLN A 129 9.83 14.28 12.25
N PRO A 130 9.99 15.21 13.19
CA PRO A 130 9.35 15.06 14.51
C PRO A 130 7.83 15.13 14.38
N GLY A 131 7.15 14.34 15.18
CA GLY A 131 5.70 14.38 15.25
C GLY A 131 4.97 13.61 14.17
N GLN A 132 5.67 12.98 13.23
CA GLN A 132 5.03 12.18 12.19
C GLN A 132 5.04 10.70 12.57
N PHE A 133 3.85 10.12 12.67
CA PHE A 133 3.66 8.71 13.00
C PHE A 133 2.55 8.12 12.15
N SER A 134 2.59 6.81 11.97
CA SER A 134 1.48 6.07 11.37
C SER A 134 1.10 4.88 12.22
N ASN A 135 -0.16 4.48 12.12
CA ASN A 135 -0.68 3.26 12.72
C ASN A 135 -1.08 2.30 11.62
N ALA A 136 -0.73 1.04 11.79
CA ALA A 136 -1.06 0.00 10.83
C ALA A 136 -1.46 -1.29 11.53
N TYR A 137 -2.35 -2.04 10.88
CA TYR A 137 -2.56 -3.44 11.24
C TYR A 137 -1.44 -4.28 10.66
N ILE A 138 -0.92 -5.21 11.44
CA ILE A 138 0.05 -6.20 10.97
C ILE A 138 -0.72 -7.49 10.70
N ILE A 139 -0.86 -7.84 9.43
CA ILE A 139 -1.72 -8.93 9.02
C ILE A 139 -0.92 -10.02 8.32
N PRO A 140 -0.84 -11.24 8.89
CA PRO A 140 -0.16 -12.34 8.22
C PRO A 140 -0.80 -12.67 6.87
N PHE A 141 0.04 -12.90 5.86
CA PHE A 141 -0.44 -13.25 4.53
C PHE A 141 -1.25 -14.54 4.50
N ILE A 142 -1.00 -15.44 5.43
CA ILE A 142 -1.78 -16.68 5.52
C ILE A 142 -3.28 -16.40 5.68
N TYR A 143 -3.64 -15.30 6.34
CA TYR A 143 -5.04 -14.90 6.46
C TYR A 143 -5.49 -14.09 5.26
N LEU A 144 -4.65 -13.19 4.77
CA LEU A 144 -4.98 -12.36 3.61
C LEU A 144 -5.16 -13.20 2.34
N ASP A 145 -4.42 -14.29 2.20
CA ASP A 145 -4.54 -15.16 1.04
C ASP A 145 -5.93 -15.81 0.92
N GLU A 146 -6.66 -15.90 2.02
CA GLU A 146 -8.03 -16.44 2.00
C GLU A 146 -9.03 -15.50 1.31
N VAL A 147 -8.75 -14.20 1.30
CA VAL A 147 -9.63 -13.20 0.67
C VAL A 147 -9.03 -12.60 -0.58
N CYS A 148 -7.93 -13.16 -1.04
CA CYS A 148 -7.21 -12.67 -2.22
C CYS A 148 -8.00 -12.99 -3.49
N PHE A 149 -8.21 -11.97 -4.32
CA PHE A 149 -8.87 -12.12 -5.61
C PHE A 149 -7.96 -12.77 -6.64
N MET A 150 -6.67 -12.37 -6.64
CA MET A 150 -5.69 -12.88 -7.58
C MET A 150 -4.31 -12.86 -6.93
N LYS A 151 -3.55 -13.94 -7.12
CA LYS A 151 -2.18 -14.03 -6.62
C LYS A 151 -1.31 -14.60 -7.74
N ILE A 152 -0.33 -13.83 -8.17
CA ILE A 152 0.59 -14.24 -9.25
C ILE A 152 2.03 -13.98 -8.80
N PRO A 153 3.01 -14.67 -9.42
CA PRO A 153 4.43 -14.32 -9.18
C PRO A 153 4.67 -12.84 -9.46
N SER A 154 5.48 -12.22 -8.64
CA SER A 154 5.72 -10.78 -8.75
C SER A 154 6.33 -10.43 -10.11
N PRO A 155 5.73 -9.47 -10.85
CA PRO A 155 6.33 -8.97 -12.08
C PRO A 155 7.40 -7.92 -11.81
N ILE A 156 7.54 -7.49 -10.55
CA ILE A 156 8.42 -6.39 -10.18
C ILE A 156 9.48 -6.91 -9.22
N ALA A 157 10.75 -6.66 -9.54
CA ALA A 157 11.85 -6.94 -8.65
C ALA A 157 12.28 -5.66 -7.95
N ARG A 158 12.61 -5.77 -6.67
CA ARG A 158 13.20 -4.64 -5.97
C ARG A 158 14.54 -4.31 -6.60
N ASN A 159 14.71 -3.06 -7.02
CA ASN A 159 15.96 -2.64 -7.61
C ASN A 159 16.99 -2.36 -6.53
N HIS A 160 18.11 -3.08 -6.59
CA HIS A 160 19.18 -2.97 -5.61
C HIS A 160 20.37 -2.14 -6.10
N SER A 161 20.34 -1.71 -7.36
CA SER A 161 21.44 -0.93 -7.92
C SER A 161 21.29 0.57 -7.68
#